data_ce16227537d7a16fba2974762d923cf4
#
_entry.id   ce16227537d7a16fba2974762d923cf4
#
_cell.length_a   1.000
_cell.length_b   1.000
_cell.length_c   1.000
_cell.angle_alpha   90.00
_cell.angle_beta   90.00
_cell.angle_gamma   90.00
#
_symmetry.space_group_name_H-M   'P 1'
#
loop_
_entity.id
_entity.type
_entity.pdbx_description
1 polymer ?
#
loop_
_entity_poly.entity_id
_entity_poly.type
_entity_poly.pdbx_seq_one_letter_code
_entity_poly.pdbx_strand_id
1 'polypeptide(L)'
;AKTVYYMSMEFLMGRALGNNLINMTAYKDVKEALEEMNIDLNVIEDQEPDAALGNGGLGRLAACFLDSLATLNYPAYGCVEVPDNWLKEGNPFEIRREEYAKEVRFGGNIRFEKDPVTGKDKFIQENYESVMAVPYDMPIVGYGNHVVNTLRVWDAKPITDFKLDEFDRGNYHKAVEQENLAKLIVDVLYPNDNHYSGKELRLKQQYFFISASLQALIEKYKKKHGDIRKLHEKVVIQMNDTHPTVAVPELMRLLIDVEGLSWEDAWEVTSKTCAYTNHTIMAEALEKWPIDLFSKLLPRIYQIVQEIDRRFLIKVREMYPGNEEKVRKMAILMNGQVRMANMAIVAGFSVNGVAQLHTEILEKQELKDFYQMMPEKFNNKTNGITQRRFLAHGNPLLADWIT
;
A
#
# COMPACT_ATOMS: atom_id res chain seq x y z
N ALA A 1 -7.62 -7.84 18.92
CA ALA A 1 -6.67 -6.96 18.22
C ALA A 1 -7.27 -6.50 16.90
N LYS A 2 -6.86 -5.33 16.41
CA LYS A 2 -7.21 -4.87 15.05
C LYS A 2 -6.38 -5.65 14.03
N THR A 3 -6.93 -5.88 12.84
CA THR A 3 -6.15 -6.39 11.71
C THR A 3 -5.35 -5.25 11.09
N VAL A 4 -4.03 -5.44 10.96
CA VAL A 4 -3.12 -4.47 10.36
C VAL A 4 -3.04 -4.73 8.86
N TYR A 5 -3.28 -3.70 8.05
CA TYR A 5 -3.00 -3.69 6.61
C TYR A 5 -1.80 -2.79 6.37
N TYR A 6 -0.66 -3.40 6.14
CA TYR A 6 0.60 -2.70 5.90
C TYR A 6 0.76 -2.48 4.39
N MET A 7 0.53 -1.23 3.97
CA MET A 7 0.58 -0.82 2.57
C MET A 7 1.96 -0.29 2.23
N SER A 8 2.65 -0.92 1.29
CA SER A 8 3.99 -0.50 0.88
C SER A 8 4.22 -0.77 -0.60
N MET A 9 5.03 0.06 -1.25
CA MET A 9 5.50 -0.21 -2.62
C MET A 9 6.58 -1.28 -2.67
N GLU A 10 7.17 -1.62 -1.52
CA GLU A 10 8.26 -2.57 -1.43
C GLU A 10 8.04 -3.57 -0.30
N PHE A 11 8.36 -4.84 -0.56
CA PHE A 11 8.54 -5.90 0.41
C PHE A 11 9.76 -6.76 0.01
N LEU A 12 10.91 -6.44 0.59
CA LEU A 12 12.15 -7.18 0.33
C LEU A 12 12.22 -8.41 1.24
N MET A 13 11.46 -9.45 0.87
CA MET A 13 11.27 -10.64 1.71
C MET A 13 12.54 -11.50 1.80
N GLY A 14 13.29 -11.62 0.70
CA GLY A 14 14.38 -12.55 0.57
C GLY A 14 13.90 -14.01 0.50
N ARG A 15 14.80 -14.96 0.67
CA ARG A 15 14.50 -16.38 0.67
C ARG A 15 13.60 -16.74 1.86
N ALA A 16 12.60 -17.58 1.61
CA ALA A 16 11.57 -17.93 2.59
C ALA A 16 11.84 -19.26 3.31
N LEU A 17 12.48 -20.23 2.65
CA LEU A 17 12.61 -21.60 3.17
C LEU A 17 13.26 -21.63 4.55
N GLY A 18 14.51 -21.17 4.67
CA GLY A 18 15.23 -21.19 5.94
C GLY A 18 14.55 -20.37 7.03
N ASN A 19 14.05 -19.17 6.67
CA ASN A 19 13.30 -18.33 7.61
C ASN A 19 12.03 -19.02 8.13
N ASN A 20 11.28 -19.68 7.25
CA ASN A 20 10.08 -20.41 7.64
C ASN A 20 10.41 -21.62 8.52
N LEU A 21 11.47 -22.38 8.21
CA LEU A 21 11.92 -23.49 9.05
C LEU A 21 12.32 -23.03 10.46
N ILE A 22 13.02 -21.89 10.57
CA ILE A 22 13.37 -21.30 11.87
C ILE A 22 12.10 -20.87 12.61
N ASN A 23 11.17 -20.17 11.95
CA ASN A 23 9.95 -19.70 12.57
C ASN A 23 9.03 -20.85 13.00
N MET A 24 9.02 -21.95 12.27
CA MET A 24 8.33 -23.19 12.63
C MET A 24 9.05 -24.02 13.68
N THR A 25 10.25 -23.59 14.13
CA THR A 25 11.13 -24.35 15.05
C THR A 25 11.53 -25.73 14.53
N ALA A 26 11.55 -25.92 13.22
CA ALA A 26 11.80 -27.18 12.54
C ALA A 26 13.16 -27.22 11.79
N TYR A 27 13.94 -26.15 11.83
CA TYR A 27 15.17 -26.04 11.03
C TYR A 27 16.16 -27.18 11.31
N LYS A 28 16.42 -27.47 12.59
CA LYS A 28 17.34 -28.51 13.00
C LYS A 28 16.86 -29.91 12.59
N ASP A 29 15.61 -30.23 12.87
CA ASP A 29 15.03 -31.54 12.56
C ASP A 29 15.03 -31.82 11.05
N VAL A 30 14.67 -30.81 10.24
CA VAL A 30 14.68 -30.93 8.78
C VAL A 30 16.10 -31.06 8.25
N LYS A 31 17.06 -30.31 8.80
CA LYS A 31 18.47 -30.43 8.43
C LYS A 31 19.00 -31.82 8.70
N GLU A 32 18.80 -32.35 9.91
CA GLU A 32 19.24 -33.71 10.29
C GLU A 32 18.59 -34.77 9.38
N ALA A 33 17.28 -34.67 9.11
CA ALA A 33 16.59 -35.61 8.23
C ALA A 33 17.13 -35.59 6.78
N LEU A 34 17.48 -34.40 6.26
CA LEU A 34 18.10 -34.26 4.93
C LEU A 34 19.53 -34.81 4.90
N GLU A 35 20.31 -34.57 5.95
CA GLU A 35 21.65 -35.14 6.08
C GLU A 35 21.67 -36.69 6.07
N GLU A 36 20.69 -37.33 6.71
CA GLU A 36 20.49 -38.79 6.62
C GLU A 36 20.22 -39.28 5.18
N MET A 37 19.63 -38.39 4.34
CA MET A 37 19.40 -38.66 2.91
C MET A 37 20.60 -38.24 2.02
N ASN A 38 21.75 -37.81 2.62
CA ASN A 38 22.89 -37.22 1.93
C ASN A 38 22.52 -35.93 1.12
N ILE A 39 21.61 -35.14 1.63
CA ILE A 39 21.20 -33.86 1.06
C ILE A 39 21.61 -32.72 2.00
N ASP A 40 22.31 -31.71 1.48
CA ASP A 40 22.69 -30.52 2.25
C ASP A 40 21.57 -29.47 2.13
N LEU A 41 20.96 -29.08 3.25
CA LEU A 41 19.91 -28.05 3.30
C LEU A 41 20.41 -26.71 2.74
N ASN A 42 21.67 -26.33 2.95
CA ASN A 42 22.20 -25.07 2.41
C ASN A 42 22.19 -25.05 0.88
N VAL A 43 22.46 -26.21 0.24
CA VAL A 43 22.38 -26.33 -1.23
C VAL A 43 20.94 -26.17 -1.73
N ILE A 44 19.95 -26.65 -0.97
CA ILE A 44 18.53 -26.44 -1.30
C ILE A 44 18.16 -24.96 -1.13
N GLU A 45 18.54 -24.33 -0.01
CA GLU A 45 18.29 -22.90 0.23
C GLU A 45 18.91 -22.04 -0.87
N ASP A 46 20.08 -22.40 -1.39
CA ASP A 46 20.76 -21.68 -2.47
C ASP A 46 20.06 -21.81 -3.83
N GLN A 47 19.17 -22.77 -4.01
CA GLN A 47 18.33 -22.88 -5.22
C GLN A 47 17.14 -21.93 -5.18
N GLU A 48 16.73 -21.45 -4.00
CA GLU A 48 15.61 -20.54 -3.87
C GLU A 48 16.00 -19.13 -4.36
N PRO A 49 15.31 -18.58 -5.37
CA PRO A 49 15.53 -17.20 -5.79
C PRO A 49 15.02 -16.22 -4.73
N ASP A 50 15.67 -15.07 -4.62
CA ASP A 50 15.25 -14.03 -3.69
C ASP A 50 13.89 -13.41 -4.07
N ALA A 51 12.94 -13.45 -3.17
CA ALA A 51 11.70 -12.67 -3.27
C ALA A 51 12.02 -11.19 -2.94
N ALA A 52 12.34 -10.42 -3.96
CA ALA A 52 12.89 -9.08 -3.82
C ALA A 52 11.99 -8.03 -4.49
N LEU A 53 10.83 -7.75 -3.87
CA LEU A 53 9.97 -6.65 -4.28
C LEU A 53 10.49 -5.34 -3.65
N GLY A 54 11.61 -4.81 -4.15
CA GLY A 54 12.18 -3.58 -3.62
C GLY A 54 13.70 -3.48 -3.74
N ASN A 55 14.23 -2.29 -3.42
CA ASN A 55 15.62 -1.95 -3.65
C ASN A 55 16.41 -1.67 -2.36
N GLY A 56 15.77 -1.62 -1.18
CA GLY A 56 16.50 -1.18 0.00
C GLY A 56 15.75 -1.23 1.32
N GLY A 57 16.06 -0.26 2.19
CA GLY A 57 15.64 -0.21 3.58
C GLY A 57 14.13 -0.19 3.80
N LEU A 58 13.37 0.50 2.93
CA LEU A 58 11.91 0.56 3.00
C LEU A 58 11.28 -0.83 2.88
N GLY A 59 11.69 -1.59 1.86
CA GLY A 59 11.18 -2.94 1.61
C GLY A 59 11.62 -3.94 2.67
N ARG A 60 12.87 -3.85 3.14
CA ARG A 60 13.36 -4.74 4.20
C ARG A 60 12.66 -4.49 5.54
N LEU A 61 12.41 -3.22 5.88
CA LEU A 61 11.67 -2.87 7.08
C LEU A 61 10.23 -3.42 7.02
N ALA A 62 9.55 -3.29 5.89
CA ALA A 62 8.22 -3.84 5.69
C ALA A 62 8.19 -5.36 5.89
N ALA A 63 9.17 -6.08 5.33
CA ALA A 63 9.32 -7.52 5.52
C ALA A 63 9.56 -7.91 6.99
N CYS A 64 10.42 -7.16 7.71
CA CYS A 64 10.65 -7.38 9.14
C CYS A 64 9.40 -7.13 9.97
N PHE A 65 8.59 -6.13 9.64
CA PHE A 65 7.34 -5.87 10.35
C PHE A 65 6.31 -6.98 10.15
N LEU A 66 6.21 -7.57 8.96
CA LEU A 66 5.32 -8.73 8.75
C LEU A 66 5.74 -9.93 9.62
N ASP A 67 7.03 -10.24 9.68
CA ASP A 67 7.58 -11.29 10.54
C ASP A 67 7.27 -11.01 12.02
N SER A 68 7.51 -9.78 12.49
CA SER A 68 7.24 -9.37 13.85
C SER A 68 5.75 -9.41 14.21
N LEU A 69 4.88 -8.96 13.32
CA LEU A 69 3.42 -8.99 13.55
C LEU A 69 2.92 -10.44 13.70
N ALA A 70 3.38 -11.35 12.84
CA ALA A 70 3.03 -12.76 12.93
C ALA A 70 3.57 -13.39 14.24
N THR A 71 4.81 -13.10 14.60
CA THR A 71 5.46 -13.60 15.82
C THR A 71 4.77 -13.10 17.09
N LEU A 72 4.27 -11.87 17.09
CA LEU A 72 3.55 -11.25 18.21
C LEU A 72 2.04 -11.52 18.23
N ASN A 73 1.54 -12.43 17.41
CA ASN A 73 0.12 -12.79 17.30
C ASN A 73 -0.80 -11.64 16.84
N TYR A 74 -0.31 -10.70 16.05
CA TYR A 74 -1.14 -9.69 15.43
C TYR A 74 -1.61 -10.18 14.05
N PRO A 75 -2.94 -10.13 13.76
CA PRO A 75 -3.41 -10.43 12.42
C PRO A 75 -3.00 -9.31 11.47
N ALA A 76 -2.33 -9.65 10.39
CA ALA A 76 -1.81 -8.67 9.44
C ALA A 76 -1.86 -9.14 7.98
N TYR A 77 -1.96 -8.15 7.09
CA TYR A 77 -1.76 -8.27 5.64
C TYR A 77 -0.69 -7.28 5.21
N GLY A 78 0.33 -7.74 4.47
CA GLY A 78 1.13 -6.90 3.61
C GLY A 78 0.42 -6.75 2.28
N CYS A 79 0.41 -5.56 1.69
CA CYS A 79 -0.22 -5.29 0.40
C CYS A 79 0.74 -4.52 -0.50
N VAL A 80 0.96 -5.05 -1.72
CA VAL A 80 1.88 -4.51 -2.72
C VAL A 80 1.44 -4.94 -4.12
N GLU A 81 1.90 -4.25 -5.18
CA GLU A 81 1.82 -4.76 -6.54
C GLU A 81 2.95 -5.75 -6.83
N VAL A 82 2.85 -6.54 -7.92
CA VAL A 82 3.95 -7.37 -8.44
C VAL A 82 4.75 -6.53 -9.43
N PRO A 83 5.88 -5.94 -9.06
CA PRO A 83 6.81 -5.42 -10.02
C PRO A 83 7.76 -6.54 -10.44
N ASP A 84 8.08 -6.60 -11.70
CA ASP A 84 9.07 -7.53 -12.28
C ASP A 84 8.72 -9.03 -12.28
N ASN A 85 9.06 -9.66 -13.39
CA ASN A 85 9.16 -11.12 -13.49
C ASN A 85 10.48 -11.62 -12.88
N TRP A 86 10.77 -11.26 -11.62
CA TRP A 86 11.96 -11.72 -10.93
C TRP A 86 11.98 -13.23 -10.68
N LEU A 87 10.80 -13.87 -10.79
CA LEU A 87 10.68 -15.33 -10.79
C LEU A 87 10.12 -15.81 -12.13
N LYS A 88 10.97 -16.16 -13.07
CA LYS A 88 10.57 -16.67 -14.38
C LYS A 88 9.70 -17.92 -14.30
N GLU A 89 9.85 -18.73 -13.28
CA GLU A 89 9.12 -19.98 -13.04
C GLU A 89 8.04 -19.85 -11.95
N GLY A 90 7.80 -18.63 -11.44
CA GLY A 90 6.90 -18.36 -10.32
C GLY A 90 7.56 -18.53 -8.95
N ASN A 91 6.86 -18.17 -7.89
CA ASN A 91 7.29 -18.35 -6.50
C ASN A 91 6.57 -19.58 -5.91
N PRO A 92 7.29 -20.60 -5.42
CA PRO A 92 6.68 -21.82 -4.88
C PRO A 92 5.83 -21.57 -3.63
N PHE A 93 5.98 -20.43 -2.96
CA PHE A 93 5.22 -20.05 -1.78
C PHE A 93 4.00 -19.18 -2.10
N GLU A 94 3.79 -18.76 -3.35
CA GLU A 94 2.66 -17.95 -3.76
C GLU A 94 1.47 -18.79 -4.20
N ILE A 95 0.28 -18.43 -3.72
CA ILE A 95 -0.99 -19.06 -4.06
C ILE A 95 -1.86 -18.04 -4.78
N ARG A 96 -2.16 -18.28 -6.05
CA ARG A 96 -3.09 -17.46 -6.84
C ARG A 96 -4.50 -17.56 -6.29
N ARG A 97 -5.17 -16.43 -6.12
CA ARG A 97 -6.48 -16.30 -5.50
C ARG A 97 -7.46 -15.54 -6.41
N GLU A 98 -7.80 -16.13 -7.55
CA GLU A 98 -8.69 -15.52 -8.55
C GLU A 98 -10.05 -15.10 -8.00
N GLU A 99 -10.56 -15.82 -7.00
CA GLU A 99 -11.82 -15.53 -6.34
C GLU A 99 -11.86 -14.18 -5.62
N TYR A 100 -10.70 -13.55 -5.43
CA TYR A 100 -10.57 -12.22 -4.83
C TYR A 100 -10.15 -11.14 -5.84
N ALA A 101 -10.20 -11.43 -7.14
CA ALA A 101 -9.88 -10.46 -8.17
C ALA A 101 -10.76 -9.20 -8.08
N LYS A 102 -10.17 -8.03 -8.39
CA LYS A 102 -10.84 -6.72 -8.32
C LYS A 102 -10.57 -5.91 -9.58
N GLU A 103 -11.63 -5.28 -10.11
CA GLU A 103 -11.48 -4.29 -11.17
C GLU A 103 -10.93 -2.97 -10.62
N VAL A 104 -9.91 -2.42 -11.30
CA VAL A 104 -9.37 -1.08 -10.99
C VAL A 104 -9.50 -0.20 -12.22
N ARG A 105 -10.04 1.00 -12.06
CA ARG A 105 -10.39 1.93 -13.13
C ARG A 105 -9.54 3.18 -13.11
N PHE A 106 -9.17 3.64 -14.30
CA PHE A 106 -8.35 4.83 -14.50
C PHE A 106 -9.00 5.78 -15.52
N GLY A 107 -8.86 7.08 -15.30
CA GLY A 107 -9.26 8.11 -16.26
C GLY A 107 -10.76 8.24 -16.45
N GLY A 108 -11.14 8.66 -17.65
CA GLY A 108 -12.53 8.94 -17.97
C GLY A 108 -13.04 10.26 -17.40
N ASN A 109 -14.34 10.34 -17.27
CA ASN A 109 -15.05 11.47 -16.69
C ASN A 109 -16.06 11.02 -15.64
N ILE A 110 -16.41 11.94 -14.74
CA ILE A 110 -17.40 11.67 -13.70
C ILE A 110 -18.69 12.37 -14.05
N ARG A 111 -19.74 11.58 -14.26
CA ARG A 111 -21.09 12.07 -14.39
C ARG A 111 -21.79 12.07 -13.04
N PHE A 112 -22.39 13.17 -12.71
CA PHE A 112 -23.21 13.33 -11.51
C PHE A 112 -24.68 13.12 -11.85
N GLU A 113 -25.37 12.35 -11.02
CA GLU A 113 -26.84 12.25 -11.03
C GLU A 113 -27.38 12.07 -9.62
N LYS A 114 -28.66 12.36 -9.43
CA LYS A 114 -29.35 12.00 -8.20
C LYS A 114 -30.04 10.66 -8.37
N ASP A 115 -29.84 9.78 -7.41
CA ASP A 115 -30.55 8.51 -7.36
C ASP A 115 -32.09 8.79 -7.26
N PRO A 116 -32.92 8.31 -8.19
CA PRO A 116 -34.32 8.64 -8.24
C PRO A 116 -35.13 8.05 -7.08
N VAL A 117 -34.62 7.05 -6.39
CA VAL A 117 -35.29 6.36 -5.28
C VAL A 117 -34.91 6.98 -3.95
N THR A 118 -33.61 7.20 -3.74
CA THR A 118 -33.05 7.64 -2.46
C THR A 118 -32.82 9.14 -2.38
N GLY A 119 -32.81 9.86 -3.52
CA GLY A 119 -32.44 11.26 -3.62
C GLY A 119 -30.98 11.57 -3.34
N LYS A 120 -30.16 10.55 -3.10
CA LYS A 120 -28.73 10.70 -2.85
C LYS A 120 -27.95 11.01 -4.11
N ASP A 121 -26.84 11.71 -3.93
CA ASP A 121 -25.90 11.99 -5.01
C ASP A 121 -25.17 10.70 -5.43
N LYS A 122 -25.11 10.46 -6.75
CA LYS A 122 -24.47 9.31 -7.37
C LYS A 122 -23.42 9.80 -8.35
N PHE A 123 -22.21 9.30 -8.20
CA PHE A 123 -21.08 9.61 -9.06
C PHE A 123 -20.76 8.39 -9.93
N ILE A 124 -20.83 8.57 -11.24
CA ILE A 124 -20.65 7.50 -12.23
C ILE A 124 -19.41 7.82 -13.05
N GLN A 125 -18.44 6.91 -13.05
CA GLN A 125 -17.26 7.02 -13.90
C GLN A 125 -17.59 6.42 -15.27
N GLU A 126 -17.35 7.20 -16.33
CA GLU A 126 -17.59 6.84 -17.73
C GLU A 126 -16.31 6.99 -18.55
N ASN A 127 -16.22 6.26 -19.68
CA ASN A 127 -15.09 6.33 -20.62
C ASN A 127 -13.72 6.07 -19.96
N TYR A 128 -13.69 5.17 -18.98
CA TYR A 128 -12.48 4.81 -18.25
C TYR A 128 -11.74 3.63 -18.90
N GLU A 129 -10.45 3.53 -18.61
CA GLU A 129 -9.66 2.31 -18.78
C GLU A 129 -9.76 1.47 -17.50
N SER A 130 -9.65 0.15 -17.62
CA SER A 130 -9.63 -0.70 -16.45
C SER A 130 -8.78 -1.95 -16.64
N VAL A 131 -8.29 -2.47 -15.52
CA VAL A 131 -7.54 -3.72 -15.44
C VAL A 131 -8.12 -4.58 -14.31
N MET A 132 -7.91 -5.90 -14.42
CA MET A 132 -8.24 -6.83 -13.35
C MET A 132 -7.00 -7.03 -12.46
N ALA A 133 -7.11 -6.68 -11.20
CA ALA A 133 -6.13 -7.01 -10.19
C ALA A 133 -6.40 -8.41 -9.64
N VAL A 134 -5.44 -9.32 -9.80
CA VAL A 134 -5.52 -10.71 -9.35
C VAL A 134 -4.51 -10.92 -8.24
N PRO A 135 -4.94 -11.30 -7.01
CA PRO A 135 -4.01 -11.43 -5.90
C PRO A 135 -3.33 -12.80 -5.86
N TYR A 136 -2.08 -12.77 -5.41
CA TYR A 136 -1.26 -13.92 -5.04
C TYR A 136 -0.92 -13.78 -3.56
N ASP A 137 -1.21 -14.80 -2.77
CA ASP A 137 -0.98 -14.81 -1.32
C ASP A 137 0.26 -15.60 -0.97
N MET A 138 1.21 -14.96 -0.27
CA MET A 138 2.40 -15.58 0.30
C MET A 138 2.22 -15.69 1.81
N PRO A 139 2.43 -16.89 2.43
CA PRO A 139 2.31 -17.07 3.86
C PRO A 139 3.46 -16.42 4.63
N ILE A 140 3.14 -15.75 5.73
CA ILE A 140 4.09 -15.15 6.67
C ILE A 140 3.95 -15.88 8.01
N VAL A 141 4.89 -16.73 8.30
CA VAL A 141 4.86 -17.63 9.46
C VAL A 141 5.40 -16.92 10.70
N GLY A 142 4.68 -16.98 11.82
CA GLY A 142 5.13 -16.49 13.12
C GLY A 142 6.10 -17.46 13.80
N TYR A 143 7.04 -16.93 14.60
CA TYR A 143 8.00 -17.73 15.30
C TYR A 143 7.40 -18.46 16.51
N GLY A 144 7.51 -19.78 16.54
CA GLY A 144 7.11 -20.63 17.67
C GLY A 144 5.63 -20.56 18.03
N ASN A 145 4.76 -20.19 17.06
CA ASN A 145 3.32 -20.11 17.25
C ASN A 145 2.56 -20.65 16.03
N HIS A 146 1.24 -20.57 16.03
CA HIS A 146 0.38 -21.06 14.94
C HIS A 146 -0.16 -19.93 14.04
N VAL A 147 0.43 -18.75 14.11
CA VAL A 147 -0.01 -17.61 13.28
C VAL A 147 0.62 -17.69 11.90
N VAL A 148 -0.22 -17.60 10.88
CA VAL A 148 0.19 -17.42 9.50
C VAL A 148 -0.54 -16.19 8.96
N ASN A 149 0.18 -15.11 8.78
CA ASN A 149 -0.30 -13.90 8.14
C ASN A 149 -0.09 -14.00 6.61
N THR A 150 -0.48 -12.97 5.88
CA THR A 150 -0.45 -12.97 4.42
C THR A 150 0.28 -11.75 3.89
N LEU A 151 1.23 -11.96 2.98
CA LEU A 151 1.64 -10.93 2.04
C LEU A 151 0.82 -11.12 0.76
N ARG A 152 0.00 -10.15 0.40
CA ARG A 152 -0.83 -10.15 -0.80
C ARG A 152 -0.20 -9.29 -1.87
N VAL A 153 0.15 -9.93 -2.96
CA VAL A 153 0.78 -9.32 -4.13
C VAL A 153 -0.24 -9.26 -5.25
N TRP A 154 -0.41 -8.10 -5.88
CA TRP A 154 -1.41 -7.87 -6.91
C TRP A 154 -0.78 -7.88 -8.30
N ASP A 155 -1.15 -8.85 -9.12
CA ASP A 155 -0.82 -8.91 -10.55
C ASP A 155 -1.94 -8.27 -11.38
N ALA A 156 -1.59 -7.62 -12.48
CA ALA A 156 -2.54 -7.01 -13.39
C ALA A 156 -2.82 -7.90 -14.60
N LYS A 157 -4.10 -8.10 -14.90
CA LYS A 157 -4.57 -8.86 -16.07
C LYS A 157 -5.51 -7.99 -16.92
N PRO A 158 -5.56 -8.21 -18.24
CA PRO A 158 -6.55 -7.56 -19.08
C PRO A 158 -7.97 -7.98 -18.67
N ILE A 159 -8.93 -7.07 -18.81
CA ILE A 159 -10.35 -7.37 -18.56
C ILE A 159 -10.97 -8.16 -19.70
N THR A 160 -10.53 -7.90 -20.93
CA THR A 160 -10.98 -8.59 -22.13
C THR A 160 -9.83 -9.38 -22.73
N ASP A 161 -10.14 -10.56 -23.22
CA ASP A 161 -9.20 -11.36 -24.00
C ASP A 161 -8.74 -10.63 -25.28
N PHE A 162 -7.67 -11.15 -25.88
CA PHE A 162 -7.12 -10.67 -27.15
C PHE A 162 -8.22 -10.44 -28.19
N LYS A 163 -8.26 -9.23 -28.76
CA LYS A 163 -9.28 -8.83 -29.76
C LYS A 163 -8.90 -9.36 -31.16
N LEU A 164 -9.25 -10.61 -31.44
CA LEU A 164 -8.97 -11.25 -32.71
C LEU A 164 -9.54 -10.46 -33.91
N ASP A 165 -10.75 -9.89 -33.76
CA ASP A 165 -11.39 -9.09 -34.81
C ASP A 165 -10.59 -7.85 -35.21
N GLU A 166 -9.96 -7.18 -34.24
CA GLU A 166 -9.09 -6.03 -34.49
C GLU A 166 -7.77 -6.47 -35.13
N PHE A 167 -7.23 -7.59 -34.67
CA PHE A 167 -6.02 -8.20 -35.27
C PHE A 167 -6.25 -8.55 -36.75
N ASP A 168 -7.35 -9.22 -37.09
CA ASP A 168 -7.69 -9.60 -38.46
C ASP A 168 -7.93 -8.40 -39.38
N ARG A 169 -8.35 -7.26 -38.81
CA ARG A 169 -8.47 -5.98 -39.53
C ARG A 169 -7.13 -5.23 -39.71
N GLY A 170 -6.02 -5.78 -39.20
CA GLY A 170 -4.72 -5.14 -39.25
C GLY A 170 -4.47 -4.10 -38.13
N ASN A 171 -5.38 -3.96 -37.18
CA ASN A 171 -5.27 -3.03 -36.04
C ASN A 171 -4.50 -3.67 -34.87
N TYR A 172 -3.26 -4.08 -35.12
CA TYR A 172 -2.46 -4.86 -34.19
C TYR A 172 -2.27 -4.18 -32.82
N HIS A 173 -2.03 -2.89 -32.80
CA HIS A 173 -1.89 -2.12 -31.54
C HIS A 173 -3.15 -2.20 -30.68
N LYS A 174 -4.32 -2.06 -31.30
CA LYS A 174 -5.61 -2.09 -30.60
C LYS A 174 -5.96 -3.49 -30.10
N ALA A 175 -5.52 -4.52 -30.83
CA ALA A 175 -5.73 -5.93 -30.45
C ALA A 175 -5.03 -6.30 -29.13
N VAL A 176 -3.84 -5.69 -28.85
CA VAL A 176 -3.01 -5.96 -27.66
C VAL A 176 -3.03 -4.82 -26.64
N GLU A 177 -3.85 -3.80 -26.83
CA GLU A 177 -3.86 -2.58 -26.00
C GLU A 177 -4.12 -2.90 -24.51
N GLN A 178 -5.08 -3.77 -24.23
CA GLN A 178 -5.44 -4.18 -22.87
C GLN A 178 -4.36 -5.02 -22.20
N GLU A 179 -3.72 -5.91 -22.94
CA GLU A 179 -2.57 -6.68 -22.44
C GLU A 179 -1.40 -5.79 -22.11
N ASN A 180 -1.09 -4.83 -23.00
CA ASN A 180 0.00 -3.87 -22.80
C ASN A 180 -0.26 -2.99 -21.59
N LEU A 181 -1.50 -2.49 -21.40
CA LEU A 181 -1.87 -1.69 -20.24
C LEU A 181 -1.64 -2.47 -18.94
N ALA A 182 -2.17 -3.69 -18.86
CA ALA A 182 -2.02 -4.53 -17.68
C ALA A 182 -0.55 -4.83 -17.38
N LYS A 183 0.21 -5.23 -18.42
CA LYS A 183 1.62 -5.56 -18.31
C LYS A 183 2.47 -4.38 -17.82
N LEU A 184 2.27 -3.19 -18.40
CA LEU A 184 3.03 -1.99 -18.03
C LEU A 184 2.88 -1.61 -16.55
N ILE A 185 1.71 -1.87 -15.95
CA ILE A 185 1.47 -1.55 -14.54
C ILE A 185 2.41 -2.35 -13.62
N VAL A 186 2.69 -3.61 -13.95
CA VAL A 186 3.41 -4.53 -13.07
C VAL A 186 4.80 -4.95 -13.57
N ASP A 187 5.27 -4.42 -14.70
CA ASP A 187 6.55 -4.85 -15.29
C ASP A 187 7.78 -4.30 -14.56
N VAL A 188 7.72 -3.07 -14.05
CA VAL A 188 8.89 -2.40 -13.47
C VAL A 188 8.51 -1.59 -12.23
N LEU A 189 9.14 -1.91 -11.10
CA LEU A 189 9.05 -1.09 -9.89
C LEU A 189 9.80 0.24 -10.09
N TYR A 190 9.18 1.37 -9.72
CA TYR A 190 9.73 2.71 -9.85
C TYR A 190 10.17 3.05 -11.28
N PRO A 191 9.23 3.14 -12.24
CA PRO A 191 9.57 3.61 -13.58
C PRO A 191 10.19 5.01 -13.51
N ASN A 192 11.05 5.33 -14.48
CA ASN A 192 11.66 6.66 -14.56
C ASN A 192 10.58 7.74 -14.70
N ASP A 193 10.49 8.64 -13.72
CA ASP A 193 9.48 9.69 -13.60
C ASP A 193 9.98 11.10 -13.98
N ASN A 194 11.09 11.20 -14.72
CA ASN A 194 11.58 12.47 -15.27
C ASN A 194 10.67 13.02 -16.38
N HIS A 195 9.74 12.23 -16.90
CA HIS A 195 8.78 12.61 -17.93
C HIS A 195 7.34 12.28 -17.52
N TYR A 196 6.38 12.89 -18.22
CA TYR A 196 4.96 12.80 -17.89
C TYR A 196 4.43 11.36 -17.86
N SER A 197 4.76 10.56 -18.88
CA SER A 197 4.30 9.16 -18.96
C SER A 197 4.84 8.27 -17.84
N GLY A 198 6.06 8.50 -17.38
CA GLY A 198 6.62 7.79 -16.23
C GLY A 198 5.95 8.17 -14.92
N LYS A 199 5.64 9.46 -14.72
CA LYS A 199 4.84 9.91 -13.58
C LYS A 199 3.43 9.30 -13.59
N GLU A 200 2.78 9.27 -14.75
CA GLU A 200 1.46 8.67 -14.92
C GLU A 200 1.48 7.18 -14.57
N LEU A 201 2.47 6.43 -15.08
CA LEU A 201 2.61 5.01 -14.78
C LEU A 201 2.83 4.77 -13.29
N ARG A 202 3.70 5.54 -12.65
CA ARG A 202 3.95 5.42 -11.21
C ARG A 202 2.69 5.71 -10.36
N LEU A 203 1.89 6.69 -10.74
CA LEU A 203 0.62 6.96 -10.07
C LEU A 203 -0.41 5.85 -10.34
N LYS A 204 -0.44 5.27 -11.55
CA LYS A 204 -1.25 4.09 -11.87
C LYS A 204 -0.89 2.92 -10.96
N GLN A 205 0.39 2.63 -10.76
CA GLN A 205 0.88 1.56 -9.88
C GLN A 205 0.39 1.75 -8.44
N GLN A 206 0.55 2.94 -7.89
CA GLN A 206 0.10 3.26 -6.53
C GLN A 206 -1.41 3.07 -6.37
N TYR A 207 -2.19 3.62 -7.28
CA TYR A 207 -3.65 3.48 -7.22
C TYR A 207 -4.12 2.04 -7.45
N PHE A 208 -3.44 1.31 -8.33
CA PHE A 208 -3.77 -0.08 -8.66
C PHE A 208 -3.77 -0.97 -7.42
N PHE A 209 -2.65 -1.08 -6.71
CA PHE A 209 -2.58 -1.97 -5.56
C PHE A 209 -3.40 -1.47 -4.38
N ILE A 210 -3.52 -0.16 -4.19
CA ILE A 210 -4.32 0.43 -3.13
C ILE A 210 -5.81 0.18 -3.34
N SER A 211 -6.34 0.47 -4.53
CA SER A 211 -7.75 0.24 -4.82
C SER A 211 -8.13 -1.24 -4.69
N ALA A 212 -7.33 -2.13 -5.25
CA ALA A 212 -7.54 -3.57 -5.13
C ALA A 212 -7.52 -4.04 -3.67
N SER A 213 -6.55 -3.59 -2.90
CA SER A 213 -6.40 -3.93 -1.48
C SER A 213 -7.57 -3.44 -0.63
N LEU A 214 -8.01 -2.20 -0.84
CA LEU A 214 -9.12 -1.62 -0.07
C LEU A 214 -10.47 -2.27 -0.43
N GLN A 215 -10.72 -2.57 -1.70
CA GLN A 215 -11.92 -3.30 -2.10
C GLN A 215 -11.98 -4.68 -1.43
N ALA A 216 -10.88 -5.43 -1.45
CA ALA A 216 -10.80 -6.74 -0.81
C ALA A 216 -10.94 -6.65 0.72
N LEU A 217 -10.34 -5.63 1.33
CA LEU A 217 -10.44 -5.37 2.77
C LEU A 217 -11.88 -5.10 3.20
N ILE A 218 -12.58 -4.22 2.50
CA ILE A 218 -13.98 -3.86 2.81
C ILE A 218 -14.89 -5.07 2.66
N GLU A 219 -14.73 -5.82 1.56
CA GLU A 219 -15.52 -7.04 1.35
C GLU A 219 -15.31 -8.06 2.47
N LYS A 220 -14.06 -8.32 2.84
CA LYS A 220 -13.72 -9.22 3.95
C LYS A 220 -14.28 -8.73 5.28
N TYR A 221 -14.16 -7.43 5.55
CA TYR A 221 -14.71 -6.82 6.75
C TYR A 221 -16.23 -7.01 6.84
N LYS A 222 -16.96 -6.70 5.77
CA LYS A 222 -18.42 -6.82 5.72
C LYS A 222 -18.90 -8.26 5.93
N LYS A 223 -18.23 -9.25 5.34
CA LYS A 223 -18.54 -10.67 5.56
C LYS A 223 -18.44 -11.08 7.02
N LYS A 224 -17.54 -10.44 7.79
CA LYS A 224 -17.27 -10.81 9.19
C LYS A 224 -17.99 -9.93 10.23
N HIS A 225 -18.15 -8.63 9.97
CA HIS A 225 -18.53 -7.63 10.96
C HIS A 225 -19.79 -6.83 10.62
N GLY A 226 -20.17 -6.75 9.34
CA GLY A 226 -21.38 -6.09 8.87
C GLY A 226 -21.27 -4.56 8.77
N ASP A 227 -21.42 -3.81 9.86
CA ASP A 227 -21.49 -2.35 9.85
C ASP A 227 -20.14 -1.68 9.52
N ILE A 228 -20.03 -1.13 8.31
CA ILE A 228 -18.82 -0.51 7.79
C ILE A 228 -18.40 0.76 8.56
N ARG A 229 -19.32 1.44 9.26
CA ARG A 229 -19.01 2.61 10.08
C ARG A 229 -18.09 2.28 11.26
N LYS A 230 -18.01 1.00 11.64
CA LYS A 230 -17.13 0.48 12.68
C LYS A 230 -15.82 -0.11 12.17
N LEU A 231 -15.48 0.13 10.89
CA LEU A 231 -14.24 -0.39 10.30
C LEU A 231 -13.01 -0.06 11.14
N HIS A 232 -12.89 1.17 11.60
CA HIS A 232 -11.77 1.66 12.41
C HIS A 232 -11.60 0.95 13.78
N GLU A 233 -12.62 0.26 14.27
CA GLU A 233 -12.52 -0.54 15.51
C GLU A 233 -11.79 -1.86 15.31
N LYS A 234 -11.76 -2.37 14.06
CA LYS A 234 -11.25 -3.70 13.71
C LYS A 234 -10.08 -3.68 12.73
N VAL A 235 -9.83 -2.55 12.08
CA VAL A 235 -8.84 -2.41 11.02
C VAL A 235 -7.98 -1.18 11.26
N VAL A 236 -6.69 -1.30 10.95
CA VAL A 236 -5.76 -0.18 10.78
C VAL A 236 -5.02 -0.34 9.46
N ILE A 237 -4.91 0.75 8.72
CA ILE A 237 -4.14 0.85 7.49
C ILE A 237 -2.88 1.65 7.81
N GLN A 238 -1.72 0.99 7.74
CA GLN A 238 -0.42 1.65 7.91
C GLN A 238 0.15 1.98 6.53
N MET A 239 0.27 3.26 6.25
CA MET A 239 0.88 3.79 5.02
C MET A 239 2.38 3.92 5.21
N ASN A 240 3.15 3.07 4.51
CA ASN A 240 4.60 3.07 4.55
C ASN A 240 5.16 4.08 3.55
N ASP A 241 5.56 5.24 4.03
CA ASP A 241 5.85 6.46 3.27
C ASP A 241 4.59 7.04 2.58
N THR A 242 4.77 7.93 1.60
CA THR A 242 3.68 8.60 0.88
C THR A 242 3.13 7.79 -0.29
N HIS A 243 3.81 6.74 -0.71
CA HIS A 243 3.42 5.93 -1.87
C HIS A 243 1.98 5.37 -1.77
N PRO A 244 1.50 4.91 -0.59
CA PRO A 244 0.13 4.43 -0.46
C PRO A 244 -0.89 5.51 -0.06
N THR A 245 -0.54 6.79 -0.08
CA THR A 245 -1.41 7.87 0.43
C THR A 245 -2.73 8.01 -0.33
N VAL A 246 -2.80 7.58 -1.58
CA VAL A 246 -4.08 7.50 -2.32
C VAL A 246 -5.12 6.60 -1.62
N ALA A 247 -4.71 5.81 -0.62
CA ALA A 247 -5.61 5.05 0.23
C ALA A 247 -6.62 5.96 0.97
N VAL A 248 -6.23 7.17 1.32
CA VAL A 248 -7.12 8.13 1.99
C VAL A 248 -8.32 8.48 1.12
N PRO A 249 -8.16 9.11 -0.06
CA PRO A 249 -9.30 9.44 -0.90
C PRO A 249 -9.98 8.21 -1.53
N GLU A 250 -9.27 7.11 -1.75
CA GLU A 250 -9.88 5.86 -2.24
C GLU A 250 -10.79 5.22 -1.20
N LEU A 251 -10.38 5.19 0.07
CA LEU A 251 -11.25 4.71 1.14
C LEU A 251 -12.50 5.59 1.26
N MET A 252 -12.34 6.92 1.18
CA MET A 252 -13.47 7.85 1.13
C MET A 252 -14.41 7.54 -0.03
N ARG A 253 -13.87 7.32 -1.25
CA ARG A 253 -14.68 6.97 -2.42
C ARG A 253 -15.48 5.68 -2.20
N LEU A 254 -14.84 4.64 -1.70
CA LEU A 254 -15.50 3.36 -1.43
C LEU A 254 -16.60 3.52 -0.37
N LEU A 255 -16.33 4.26 0.70
CA LEU A 255 -17.30 4.49 1.77
C LEU A 255 -18.49 5.35 1.32
N ILE A 256 -18.27 6.38 0.50
CA ILE A 256 -19.31 7.28 0.04
C ILE A 256 -20.04 6.71 -1.17
N ASP A 257 -19.31 6.40 -2.24
CA ASP A 257 -19.89 6.10 -3.55
C ASP A 257 -20.39 4.64 -3.63
N VAL A 258 -19.77 3.71 -2.91
CA VAL A 258 -20.13 2.28 -2.91
C VAL A 258 -20.97 1.90 -1.69
N GLU A 259 -20.54 2.29 -0.50
CA GLU A 259 -21.24 1.93 0.74
C GLU A 259 -22.34 2.93 1.14
N GLY A 260 -22.41 4.08 0.49
CA GLY A 260 -23.49 5.07 0.66
C GLY A 260 -23.43 5.86 1.98
N LEU A 261 -22.25 5.98 2.62
CA LEU A 261 -22.05 6.79 3.81
C LEU A 261 -22.13 8.28 3.48
N SER A 262 -22.47 9.09 4.49
CA SER A 262 -22.27 10.54 4.44
C SER A 262 -20.78 10.88 4.38
N TRP A 263 -20.44 12.10 3.99
CA TRP A 263 -19.05 12.58 4.04
C TRP A 263 -18.49 12.51 5.47
N GLU A 264 -19.28 12.94 6.43
CA GLU A 264 -18.92 13.00 7.84
C GLU A 264 -18.60 11.62 8.40
N ASP A 265 -19.48 10.64 8.16
CA ASP A 265 -19.26 9.24 8.59
C ASP A 265 -18.04 8.62 7.89
N ALA A 266 -17.92 8.83 6.59
CA ALA A 266 -16.78 8.33 5.81
C ALA A 266 -15.45 8.93 6.27
N TRP A 267 -15.42 10.23 6.58
CA TRP A 267 -14.24 10.90 7.08
C TRP A 267 -13.86 10.43 8.50
N GLU A 268 -14.85 10.25 9.37
CA GLU A 268 -14.62 9.70 10.71
C GLU A 268 -13.97 8.31 10.63
N VAL A 269 -14.51 7.43 9.79
CA VAL A 269 -13.95 6.10 9.57
C VAL A 269 -12.53 6.18 9.00
N THR A 270 -12.34 6.95 7.94
CA THR A 270 -11.05 7.08 7.24
C THR A 270 -9.97 7.65 8.17
N SER A 271 -10.27 8.75 8.86
CA SER A 271 -9.32 9.42 9.73
C SER A 271 -8.98 8.65 11.01
N LYS A 272 -9.78 7.66 11.39
CA LYS A 272 -9.50 6.74 12.50
C LYS A 272 -8.87 5.41 12.05
N THR A 273 -8.81 5.17 10.74
CA THR A 273 -8.29 3.92 10.17
C THR A 273 -6.88 4.06 9.62
N CYS A 274 -6.52 5.21 9.04
CA CYS A 274 -5.24 5.44 8.38
C CYS A 274 -4.19 6.00 9.33
N ALA A 275 -2.97 5.44 9.26
CA ALA A 275 -1.78 5.93 9.93
C ALA A 275 -0.63 6.04 8.92
N TYR A 276 0.30 6.97 9.15
CA TYR A 276 1.37 7.33 8.22
C TYR A 276 2.74 7.25 8.88
N THR A 277 3.67 6.58 8.23
CA THR A 277 5.09 6.59 8.58
C THR A 277 5.87 7.41 7.56
N ASN A 278 6.57 8.44 8.02
CA ASN A 278 7.48 9.23 7.19
C ASN A 278 8.90 8.65 7.28
N HIS A 279 9.56 8.50 6.12
CA HIS A 279 10.93 8.00 6.01
C HIS A 279 11.94 9.05 5.54
N THR A 280 11.48 10.22 5.06
CA THR A 280 12.36 11.25 4.53
C THR A 280 12.22 12.57 5.27
N ILE A 281 13.35 13.29 5.43
CA ILE A 281 13.39 14.64 5.99
C ILE A 281 13.58 15.72 4.93
N MET A 282 13.91 15.35 3.70
CA MET A 282 14.18 16.32 2.63
C MET A 282 12.87 16.78 1.98
N ALA A 283 12.51 18.04 2.13
CA ALA A 283 11.27 18.61 1.60
C ALA A 283 11.12 18.42 0.08
N GLU A 284 12.21 18.46 -0.68
CA GLU A 284 12.23 18.19 -2.11
C GLU A 284 11.95 16.73 -2.48
N ALA A 285 12.21 15.80 -1.58
CA ALA A 285 11.95 14.38 -1.77
C ALA A 285 10.52 13.96 -1.38
N LEU A 286 9.73 14.87 -0.77
CA LEU A 286 8.32 14.63 -0.50
C LEU A 286 7.52 14.57 -1.80
N GLU A 287 6.77 13.49 -1.98
CA GLU A 287 6.05 13.19 -3.20
C GLU A 287 4.96 14.21 -3.53
N LYS A 288 4.95 14.68 -4.76
CA LYS A 288 4.00 15.66 -5.29
C LYS A 288 3.59 15.25 -6.70
N TRP A 289 2.31 15.36 -7.01
CA TRP A 289 1.78 15.06 -8.33
C TRP A 289 1.23 16.31 -9.00
N PRO A 290 1.53 16.56 -10.30
CA PRO A 290 0.86 17.62 -11.06
C PRO A 290 -0.67 17.40 -11.02
N ILE A 291 -1.43 18.48 -10.76
CA ILE A 291 -2.90 18.40 -10.67
C ILE A 291 -3.52 17.95 -11.99
N ASP A 292 -3.01 18.40 -13.12
CA ASP A 292 -3.49 18.00 -14.46
C ASP A 292 -3.35 16.49 -14.70
N LEU A 293 -2.22 15.91 -14.31
CA LEU A 293 -1.99 14.48 -14.37
C LEU A 293 -2.91 13.72 -13.39
N PHE A 294 -2.94 14.14 -12.14
CA PHE A 294 -3.71 13.47 -11.09
C PHE A 294 -5.21 13.52 -11.37
N SER A 295 -5.74 14.67 -11.76
CA SER A 295 -7.16 14.86 -12.05
C SER A 295 -7.62 14.12 -13.31
N LYS A 296 -6.74 14.00 -14.32
CA LYS A 296 -7.02 13.25 -15.54
C LYS A 296 -7.02 11.75 -15.30
N LEU A 297 -6.06 11.25 -14.55
CA LEU A 297 -5.92 9.82 -14.26
C LEU A 297 -6.95 9.32 -13.23
N LEU A 298 -7.22 10.12 -12.22
CA LEU A 298 -8.04 9.77 -11.06
C LEU A 298 -9.12 10.84 -10.79
N PRO A 299 -10.09 11.06 -11.73
CA PRO A 299 -10.98 12.22 -11.67
C PRO A 299 -11.85 12.23 -10.41
N ARG A 300 -12.42 11.11 -9.98
CA ARG A 300 -13.23 11.05 -8.76
C ARG A 300 -12.39 11.23 -7.50
N ILE A 301 -11.23 10.62 -7.46
CA ILE A 301 -10.26 10.75 -6.36
C ILE A 301 -9.85 12.22 -6.20
N TYR A 302 -9.58 12.92 -7.30
CA TYR A 302 -9.24 14.34 -7.25
C TYR A 302 -10.36 15.21 -6.68
N GLN A 303 -11.63 14.95 -7.03
CA GLN A 303 -12.78 15.66 -6.43
C GLN A 303 -12.82 15.47 -4.90
N ILE A 304 -12.54 14.27 -4.43
CA ILE A 304 -12.48 13.97 -2.99
C ILE A 304 -11.31 14.70 -2.32
N VAL A 305 -10.13 14.70 -2.95
CA VAL A 305 -8.96 15.44 -2.45
C VAL A 305 -9.25 16.93 -2.33
N GLN A 306 -9.92 17.53 -3.34
CA GLN A 306 -10.34 18.93 -3.28
C GLN A 306 -11.22 19.23 -2.06
N GLU A 307 -12.17 18.36 -1.76
CA GLU A 307 -13.06 18.55 -0.62
C GLU A 307 -12.35 18.32 0.73
N ILE A 308 -11.44 17.36 0.81
CA ILE A 308 -10.59 17.16 2.00
C ILE A 308 -9.77 18.43 2.27
N ASP A 309 -9.10 18.95 1.24
CA ASP A 309 -8.27 20.16 1.35
C ASP A 309 -9.12 21.38 1.76
N ARG A 310 -10.25 21.60 1.09
CA ARG A 310 -11.16 22.69 1.41
C ARG A 310 -11.60 22.67 2.87
N ARG A 311 -12.05 21.55 3.39
CA ARG A 311 -12.51 21.39 4.77
C ARG A 311 -11.35 21.56 5.77
N PHE A 312 -10.18 21.04 5.44
CA PHE A 312 -9.00 21.20 6.29
C PHE A 312 -8.56 22.66 6.37
N LEU A 313 -8.53 23.39 5.25
CA LEU A 313 -8.10 24.78 5.22
C LEU A 313 -9.07 25.73 5.95
N ILE A 314 -10.35 25.40 6.05
CA ILE A 314 -11.28 26.12 6.94
C ILE A 314 -10.79 26.01 8.39
N LYS A 315 -10.45 24.82 8.88
CA LYS A 315 -9.93 24.62 10.24
C LYS A 315 -8.60 25.35 10.47
N VAL A 316 -7.72 25.38 9.46
CA VAL A 316 -6.45 26.13 9.56
C VAL A 316 -6.71 27.62 9.72
N ARG A 317 -7.63 28.20 8.93
CA ARG A 317 -8.00 29.62 9.02
C ARG A 317 -8.69 29.99 10.33
N GLU A 318 -9.53 29.11 10.85
CA GLU A 318 -10.17 29.27 12.17
C GLU A 318 -9.13 29.31 13.29
N MET A 319 -8.11 28.43 13.25
CA MET A 319 -7.07 28.33 14.26
C MET A 319 -6.01 29.43 14.14
N TYR A 320 -5.74 29.89 12.93
CA TYR A 320 -4.71 30.90 12.61
C TYR A 320 -5.28 32.03 11.75
N PRO A 321 -6.19 32.88 12.28
CA PRO A 321 -6.84 33.92 11.51
C PRO A 321 -5.82 34.89 10.88
N GLY A 322 -5.97 35.15 9.57
CA GLY A 322 -5.12 36.05 8.80
C GLY A 322 -3.72 35.53 8.44
N ASN A 323 -3.38 34.28 8.82
CA ASN A 323 -2.08 33.70 8.50
C ASN A 323 -2.13 32.88 7.20
N GLU A 324 -2.22 33.57 6.06
CA GLU A 324 -2.28 32.91 4.74
C GLU A 324 -0.97 32.17 4.36
N GLU A 325 0.16 32.48 4.98
CA GLU A 325 1.39 31.73 4.79
C GLU A 325 1.25 30.30 5.34
N LYS A 326 0.72 30.16 6.56
CA LYS A 326 0.42 28.84 7.16
C LYS A 326 -0.59 28.06 6.34
N VAL A 327 -1.66 28.71 5.87
CA VAL A 327 -2.64 28.11 4.97
C VAL A 327 -1.97 27.51 3.73
N ARG A 328 -1.10 28.26 3.07
CA ARG A 328 -0.36 27.78 1.89
C ARG A 328 0.60 26.64 2.20
N LYS A 329 1.32 26.69 3.33
CA LYS A 329 2.25 25.64 3.73
C LYS A 329 1.54 24.32 4.04
N MET A 330 0.37 24.38 4.65
CA MET A 330 -0.36 23.19 5.11
C MET A 330 -1.32 22.62 4.06
N ALA A 331 -1.67 23.39 3.02
CA ALA A 331 -2.60 22.95 1.98
C ALA A 331 -2.13 21.67 1.28
N ILE A 332 -3.06 20.79 0.94
CA ILE A 332 -2.81 19.61 0.12
C ILE A 332 -2.62 20.02 -1.34
N LEU A 333 -3.49 20.90 -1.84
CA LEU A 333 -3.45 21.43 -3.20
C LEU A 333 -2.78 22.81 -3.20
N MET A 334 -1.61 22.89 -3.83
CA MET A 334 -0.85 24.16 -3.90
C MET A 334 0.07 24.17 -5.12
N ASN A 335 0.18 25.32 -5.76
CA ASN A 335 1.10 25.54 -6.90
C ASN A 335 0.92 24.52 -8.03
N GLY A 336 -0.31 24.13 -8.34
CA GLY A 336 -0.62 23.15 -9.38
C GLY A 336 -0.22 21.70 -9.02
N GLN A 337 -0.01 21.40 -7.75
CA GLN A 337 0.42 20.10 -7.27
C GLN A 337 -0.48 19.55 -6.16
N VAL A 338 -0.59 18.21 -6.11
CA VAL A 338 -1.14 17.43 -5.00
C VAL A 338 0.04 17.01 -4.11
N ARG A 339 0.07 17.47 -2.86
CA ARG A 339 1.13 17.18 -1.89
C ARG A 339 0.73 15.99 -1.03
N MET A 340 1.32 14.84 -1.30
CA MET A 340 0.90 13.56 -0.71
C MET A 340 1.17 13.49 0.79
N ALA A 341 2.33 13.95 1.26
CA ALA A 341 2.63 13.97 2.69
C ALA A 341 1.62 14.83 3.48
N ASN A 342 1.24 16.00 2.96
CA ASN A 342 0.23 16.85 3.59
C ASN A 342 -1.11 16.11 3.72
N MET A 343 -1.54 15.41 2.68
CA MET A 343 -2.77 14.62 2.71
C MET A 343 -2.69 13.47 3.74
N ALA A 344 -1.57 12.76 3.80
CA ALA A 344 -1.36 11.68 4.77
C ALA A 344 -1.43 12.17 6.22
N ILE A 345 -0.83 13.34 6.52
CA ILE A 345 -0.86 13.95 7.85
C ILE A 345 -2.26 14.44 8.22
N VAL A 346 -2.94 15.09 7.28
CA VAL A 346 -4.32 15.60 7.50
C VAL A 346 -5.26 14.47 7.87
N ALA A 347 -5.19 13.37 7.15
CA ALA A 347 -6.11 12.24 7.29
C ALA A 347 -5.68 11.21 8.35
N GLY A 348 -4.38 11.02 8.57
CA GLY A 348 -3.88 10.00 9.50
C GLY A 348 -4.18 10.33 10.97
N PHE A 349 -4.54 9.32 11.76
CA PHE A 349 -4.65 9.48 13.23
C PHE A 349 -3.28 9.45 13.91
N SER A 350 -2.26 8.91 13.26
CA SER A 350 -0.89 8.82 13.76
C SER A 350 0.10 9.09 12.63
N VAL A 351 1.12 9.88 12.94
CA VAL A 351 2.25 10.20 12.06
C VAL A 351 3.52 9.89 12.84
N ASN A 352 4.32 8.94 12.38
CA ASN A 352 5.57 8.62 13.04
C ASN A 352 6.79 8.84 12.15
N GLY A 353 7.87 9.29 12.79
CA GLY A 353 9.21 9.17 12.27
C GLY A 353 9.82 7.80 12.62
N VAL A 354 11.00 7.51 12.08
CA VAL A 354 11.64 6.19 12.14
C VAL A 354 12.89 6.12 13.01
N ALA A 355 13.23 7.23 13.66
CA ALA A 355 14.27 7.35 14.69
C ALA A 355 13.99 8.60 15.54
N GLN A 356 14.50 8.66 16.76
CA GLN A 356 14.24 9.80 17.66
C GLN A 356 14.66 11.14 17.03
N LEU A 357 15.88 11.23 16.55
CA LEU A 357 16.38 12.46 15.89
C LEU A 357 15.55 12.80 14.64
N HIS A 358 15.19 11.81 13.81
CA HIS A 358 14.36 12.01 12.64
C HIS A 358 13.00 12.62 13.02
N THR A 359 12.36 12.05 14.03
CA THR A 359 11.06 12.53 14.52
C THR A 359 11.15 13.96 15.03
N GLU A 360 12.20 14.29 15.80
CA GLU A 360 12.42 15.66 16.28
C GLU A 360 12.65 16.68 15.17
N ILE A 361 13.33 16.29 14.07
CA ILE A 361 13.48 17.15 12.88
C ILE A 361 12.12 17.38 12.22
N LEU A 362 11.30 16.32 12.07
CA LEU A 362 9.95 16.48 11.53
C LEU A 362 9.11 17.45 12.36
N GLU A 363 9.09 17.29 13.67
CA GLU A 363 8.29 18.10 14.59
C GLU A 363 8.75 19.56 14.68
N LYS A 364 10.07 19.79 14.68
CA LYS A 364 10.65 21.12 14.93
C LYS A 364 10.92 21.93 13.66
N GLN A 365 11.05 21.24 12.51
CA GLN A 365 11.48 21.88 11.24
C GLN A 365 10.50 21.57 10.10
N GLU A 366 10.54 20.38 9.51
CA GLU A 366 9.89 20.04 8.25
C GLU A 366 8.36 20.08 8.32
N LEU A 367 7.76 19.53 9.39
CA LEU A 367 6.32 19.43 9.60
C LEU A 367 5.84 20.28 10.79
N LYS A 368 6.61 21.29 11.16
CA LYS A 368 6.37 22.12 12.33
C LYS A 368 4.96 22.70 12.41
N ASP A 369 4.42 23.18 11.28
CA ASP A 369 3.08 23.78 11.28
C ASP A 369 2.00 22.73 11.58
N PHE A 370 2.14 21.52 11.06
CA PHE A 370 1.26 20.39 11.37
C PHE A 370 1.41 19.95 12.83
N TYR A 371 2.64 19.86 13.32
CA TYR A 371 2.91 19.50 14.71
C TYR A 371 2.32 20.51 15.69
N GLN A 372 2.43 21.81 15.40
CA GLN A 372 1.82 22.86 16.23
C GLN A 372 0.29 22.77 16.26
N MET A 373 -0.33 22.36 15.17
CA MET A 373 -1.78 22.25 15.05
C MET A 373 -2.32 20.93 15.64
N MET A 374 -1.59 19.84 15.50
CA MET A 374 -2.03 18.47 15.82
C MET A 374 -0.91 17.66 16.49
N PRO A 375 -0.34 18.13 17.63
CA PRO A 375 0.82 17.47 18.25
C PRO A 375 0.53 16.03 18.68
N GLU A 376 -0.71 15.71 19.01
CA GLU A 376 -1.15 14.38 19.45
C GLU A 376 -0.99 13.29 18.37
N LYS A 377 -0.88 13.66 17.10
CA LYS A 377 -0.65 12.70 16.01
C LYS A 377 0.79 12.22 15.92
N PHE A 378 1.76 13.05 16.35
CA PHE A 378 3.18 12.81 16.12
C PHE A 378 3.79 11.91 17.19
N ASN A 379 4.58 10.95 16.75
CA ASN A 379 5.30 10.04 17.63
C ASN A 379 6.52 9.42 16.95
N ASN A 380 7.43 8.85 17.74
CA ASN A 380 8.59 8.13 17.23
C ASN A 380 8.38 6.62 17.29
N LYS A 381 8.79 5.92 16.24
CA LYS A 381 8.92 4.47 16.19
C LYS A 381 10.26 4.13 15.56
N THR A 382 11.29 3.96 16.40
CA THR A 382 12.65 3.63 15.92
C THR A 382 12.64 2.31 15.17
N ASN A 383 13.22 2.31 13.97
CA ASN A 383 13.36 1.12 13.16
C ASN A 383 14.17 0.05 13.86
N GLY A 384 13.82 -1.21 13.64
CA GLY A 384 14.52 -2.37 14.13
C GLY A 384 14.74 -3.40 13.04
N ILE A 385 15.26 -4.55 13.44
CA ILE A 385 15.47 -5.73 12.60
C ILE A 385 14.90 -6.96 13.28
N THR A 386 14.57 -8.01 12.51
CA THR A 386 14.27 -9.32 13.10
C THR A 386 15.58 -10.07 13.37
N GLN A 387 15.81 -10.45 14.64
CA GLN A 387 17.00 -11.18 15.06
C GLN A 387 17.06 -12.60 14.47
N ARG A 388 15.94 -13.19 14.12
CA ARG A 388 15.90 -14.53 13.51
C ARG A 388 16.63 -14.56 12.19
N ARG A 389 16.31 -13.65 11.27
CA ARG A 389 17.00 -13.55 9.98
C ARG A 389 18.43 -12.99 10.12
N PHE A 390 18.62 -11.93 10.89
CA PHE A 390 19.87 -11.17 10.92
C PHE A 390 20.91 -11.70 11.91
N LEU A 391 20.52 -12.59 12.83
CA LEU A 391 21.45 -13.24 13.76
C LEU A 391 21.32 -14.76 13.68
N ALA A 392 20.18 -15.35 14.05
CA ALA A 392 20.05 -16.81 14.16
C ALA A 392 20.32 -17.53 12.83
N HIS A 393 19.83 -17.00 11.71
CA HIS A 393 20.10 -17.56 10.38
C HIS A 393 21.40 -17.03 9.77
N GLY A 394 21.64 -15.72 9.86
CA GLY A 394 22.79 -15.07 9.21
C GLY A 394 24.14 -15.33 9.89
N ASN A 395 24.16 -15.65 11.19
CA ASN A 395 25.38 -15.96 11.94
C ASN A 395 25.10 -16.96 13.09
N PRO A 396 24.87 -18.25 12.76
CA PRO A 396 24.51 -19.25 13.75
C PRO A 396 25.58 -19.46 14.81
N LEU A 397 26.87 -19.33 14.46
CA LEU A 397 27.97 -19.48 15.44
C LEU A 397 27.93 -18.39 16.53
N LEU A 398 27.59 -17.15 16.13
CA LEU A 398 27.44 -16.07 17.10
C LEU A 398 26.16 -16.26 17.92
N ALA A 399 25.08 -16.73 17.30
CA ALA A 399 23.85 -17.04 17.99
C ALA A 399 24.07 -18.10 19.09
N ASP A 400 24.71 -19.20 18.77
CA ASP A 400 25.07 -20.28 19.72
C ASP A 400 25.98 -19.81 20.85
N TRP A 401 26.88 -18.85 20.57
CA TRP A 401 27.75 -18.29 21.59
C TRP A 401 27.02 -17.36 22.58
N ILE A 402 25.95 -16.69 22.15
CA ILE A 402 25.18 -15.74 22.98
C ILE A 402 24.11 -16.46 23.80
N THR A 403 23.52 -17.54 23.28
CA THR A 403 22.42 -18.30 23.90
C THR A 403 22.92 -19.50 24.71
#